data_cb76a455ba7d171e59425caa707fd68b
#
_entry.id   cb76a455ba7d171e59425caa707fd68b
#
_cell.length_a   1.000
_cell.length_b   1.000
_cell.length_c   1.000
_cell.angle_alpha   90.00
_cell.angle_beta   90.00
_cell.angle_gamma   90.00
#
_symmetry.space_group_name_H-M   'P 1'
#
loop_
_entity.id
_entity.type
_entity.pdbx_description
1 polymer ?
#
loop_
_entity_poly.entity_id
_entity_poly.type
_entity_poly.pdbx_seq_one_letter_code
_entity_poly.pdbx_strand_id
1 'polypeptide(L)'
;MNAQPSTYALFDNNLDAPDTRGTWLLTELRESVVCRHPDDWQATLLRLEEAARNGAWVALAATYELGYLIEPRLQPLLPPTNGSPLLTGWIFERGEWLSDDACDAWLTARATTVAGGTSQLEAHILEN
;
A
#
# COMPACT_ATOMS: atom_id res chain seq x y z
N MET A 1 -3.93 -15.39 22.92
CA MET A 1 -4.30 -14.53 21.78
C MET A 1 -3.03 -13.96 21.17
N ASN A 2 -2.78 -14.32 19.94
CA ASN A 2 -1.55 -13.92 19.29
C ASN A 2 -1.61 -12.48 18.84
N ALA A 3 -0.80 -11.64 19.48
CA ALA A 3 -0.63 -10.27 19.02
C ALA A 3 0.22 -10.31 17.75
N GLN A 4 -0.40 -10.51 16.61
CA GLN A 4 0.30 -10.34 15.37
C GLN A 4 0.50 -8.84 15.12
N PRO A 5 1.69 -8.44 14.68
CA PRO A 5 1.88 -7.03 14.31
C PRO A 5 0.89 -6.69 13.22
N SER A 6 0.06 -5.69 13.48
CA SER A 6 -0.90 -5.25 12.49
C SER A 6 -0.17 -4.56 11.36
N THR A 7 -0.52 -4.93 10.15
CA THR A 7 -0.01 -4.29 8.95
C THR A 7 -0.55 -2.86 8.86
N TYR A 8 0.30 -1.95 8.47
CA TYR A 8 -0.09 -0.56 8.24
C TYR A 8 0.62 -0.01 7.02
N ALA A 9 0.15 1.13 6.55
CA ALA A 9 0.78 1.83 5.44
C ALA A 9 0.93 3.31 5.80
N LEU A 10 2.04 3.90 5.41
CA LEU A 10 2.33 5.31 5.61
C LEU A 10 2.63 5.96 4.27
N PHE A 11 2.00 7.10 4.02
CA PHE A 11 2.24 7.88 2.82
C PHE A 11 2.62 9.30 3.22
N ASP A 12 3.92 9.59 3.14
CA ASP A 12 4.48 10.89 3.51
C ASP A 12 4.27 11.90 2.41
N ASN A 13 3.90 13.10 2.81
CA ASN A 13 3.92 14.25 1.92
C ASN A 13 5.05 15.16 2.33
N ASN A 14 6.17 15.06 1.63
CA ASN A 14 7.38 15.83 1.89
C ASN A 14 7.50 17.07 1.00
N LEU A 15 6.40 17.54 0.45
CA LEU A 15 6.42 18.74 -0.36
C LEU A 15 6.78 19.96 0.49
N ASP A 16 7.42 20.93 -0.14
CA ASP A 16 8.03 22.07 0.55
C ASP A 16 7.06 23.04 1.22
N ALA A 17 5.77 22.84 1.08
CA ALA A 17 4.78 23.69 1.73
C ALA A 17 4.54 23.21 3.16
N PRO A 18 4.92 24.00 4.19
CA PRO A 18 4.79 23.56 5.59
C PRO A 18 3.38 23.16 5.99
N ASP A 19 2.37 23.80 5.39
CA ASP A 19 0.98 23.57 5.72
C ASP A 19 0.43 22.25 5.18
N THR A 20 1.14 21.62 4.25
CA THR A 20 0.73 20.36 3.65
C THR A 20 1.57 19.18 4.12
N ARG A 21 2.51 19.41 5.00
CA ARG A 21 3.34 18.34 5.55
C ARG A 21 2.54 17.44 6.47
N GLY A 22 2.67 16.17 6.24
CA GLY A 22 2.02 15.18 7.08
C GLY A 22 2.08 13.82 6.45
N THR A 23 1.42 12.88 7.09
CA THR A 23 1.46 11.49 6.68
C THR A 23 0.06 10.91 6.77
N TRP A 24 -0.36 10.24 5.69
CA TRP A 24 -1.55 9.41 5.75
C TRP A 24 -1.17 8.07 6.38
N LEU A 25 -1.84 7.73 7.47
CA LEU A 25 -1.67 6.45 8.15
C LEU A 25 -2.89 5.59 7.88
N LEU A 26 -2.66 4.43 7.27
CA LEU A 26 -3.71 3.45 7.03
C LEU A 26 -3.51 2.28 7.99
N THR A 27 -4.57 1.94 8.72
CA THR A 27 -4.52 0.88 9.72
C THR A 27 -5.75 -0.02 9.61
N GLU A 28 -5.73 -1.10 10.36
CA GLU A 28 -6.81 -2.08 10.39
C GLU A 28 -6.99 -2.73 9.02
N LEU A 29 -5.98 -3.50 8.64
CA LEU A 29 -5.99 -4.21 7.36
C LEU A 29 -7.15 -5.22 7.33
N ARG A 30 -8.01 -5.08 6.32
CA ARG A 30 -9.12 -6.01 6.08
C ARG A 30 -8.67 -7.18 5.24
N GLU A 31 -8.00 -6.90 4.14
CA GLU A 31 -7.48 -7.93 3.26
C GLU A 31 -6.40 -7.38 2.33
N SER A 32 -5.60 -8.27 1.79
CA SER A 32 -4.68 -7.94 0.71
C SER A 32 -5.08 -8.72 -0.53
N VAL A 33 -4.92 -8.09 -1.68
CA VAL A 33 -5.26 -8.67 -2.97
C VAL A 33 -4.03 -8.63 -3.86
N VAL A 34 -3.66 -9.77 -4.42
CA VAL A 34 -2.46 -9.88 -5.26
C VAL A 34 -2.86 -10.35 -6.64
N CYS A 35 -2.45 -9.60 -7.66
CA CYS A 35 -2.61 -10.00 -9.06
C CYS A 35 -1.27 -10.48 -9.59
N ARG A 36 -1.20 -11.76 -9.92
CA ARG A 36 0.02 -12.37 -10.47
C ARG A 36 -0.11 -12.70 -11.95
N HIS A 37 -1.33 -12.72 -12.42
CA HIS A 37 -1.62 -13.15 -13.80
C HIS A 37 -2.04 -11.95 -14.64
N PRO A 38 -1.48 -11.81 -15.86
CA PRO A 38 -1.84 -10.67 -16.72
C PRO A 38 -3.32 -10.53 -17.01
N ASP A 39 -4.07 -11.61 -17.03
CA ASP A 39 -5.49 -11.55 -17.35
C ASP A 39 -6.35 -11.04 -16.21
N ASP A 40 -5.79 -10.94 -15.01
CA ASP A 40 -6.56 -10.63 -13.80
C ASP A 40 -6.42 -9.17 -13.34
N TRP A 41 -5.62 -8.37 -14.03
CA TRP A 41 -5.31 -7.04 -13.52
C TRP A 41 -6.53 -6.11 -13.46
N GLN A 42 -7.41 -6.21 -14.44
CA GLN A 42 -8.60 -5.37 -14.47
C GLN A 42 -9.56 -5.72 -13.34
N ALA A 43 -9.79 -7.01 -13.13
CA ALA A 43 -10.65 -7.47 -12.05
C ALA A 43 -10.09 -7.06 -10.68
N THR A 44 -8.78 -7.14 -10.53
CA THR A 44 -8.11 -6.74 -9.30
C THR A 44 -8.30 -5.25 -9.02
N LEU A 45 -8.06 -4.40 -10.03
CA LEU A 45 -8.27 -2.97 -9.88
C LEU A 45 -9.72 -2.63 -9.57
N LEU A 46 -10.65 -3.30 -10.24
CA LEU A 46 -12.07 -3.06 -10.00
C LEU A 46 -12.47 -3.39 -8.57
N ARG A 47 -11.93 -4.49 -8.04
CA ARG A 47 -12.18 -4.86 -6.65
C ARG A 47 -11.67 -3.81 -5.68
N LEU A 48 -10.46 -3.30 -5.91
CA LEU A 48 -9.87 -2.26 -5.06
C LEU A 48 -10.67 -0.96 -5.15
N GLU A 49 -11.10 -0.62 -6.35
CA GLU A 49 -11.92 0.57 -6.57
C GLU A 49 -13.26 0.46 -5.84
N GLU A 50 -13.90 -0.70 -5.87
CA GLU A 50 -15.14 -0.91 -5.15
C GLU A 50 -14.95 -0.77 -3.64
N ALA A 51 -13.86 -1.29 -3.10
CA ALA A 51 -13.57 -1.14 -1.68
C ALA A 51 -13.43 0.34 -1.30
N ALA A 52 -12.73 1.10 -2.13
CA ALA A 52 -12.57 2.54 -1.90
C ALA A 52 -13.91 3.28 -1.96
N ARG A 53 -14.76 2.93 -2.90
CA ARG A 53 -16.10 3.53 -3.01
C ARG A 53 -16.96 3.25 -1.81
N ASN A 54 -16.75 2.11 -1.16
CA ASN A 54 -17.51 1.71 0.02
C ASN A 54 -16.91 2.24 1.33
N GLY A 55 -15.97 3.17 1.24
CA GLY A 55 -15.42 3.85 2.39
C GLY A 55 -14.12 3.28 2.93
N ALA A 56 -13.59 2.25 2.32
CA ALA A 56 -12.29 1.70 2.74
C ALA A 56 -11.14 2.53 2.19
N TRP A 57 -9.99 2.36 2.78
CA TRP A 57 -8.74 2.97 2.33
C TRP A 57 -7.91 1.92 1.62
N VAL A 58 -7.39 2.27 0.46
CA VAL A 58 -6.66 1.31 -0.37
C VAL A 58 -5.26 1.84 -0.65
N ALA A 59 -4.28 0.99 -0.35
CA ALA A 59 -2.90 1.21 -0.78
C ALA A 59 -2.59 0.20 -1.88
N LEU A 60 -1.84 0.61 -2.89
CA LEU A 60 -1.46 -0.33 -3.91
C LEU A 60 -0.02 -0.12 -4.38
N ALA A 61 0.59 -1.22 -4.77
CA ALA A 61 1.91 -1.24 -5.36
C ALA A 61 1.82 -1.99 -6.69
N ALA A 62 2.37 -1.40 -7.72
CA ALA A 62 2.36 -1.97 -9.06
C ALA A 62 3.78 -2.06 -9.58
N THR A 63 4.05 -3.09 -10.36
CA THR A 63 5.33 -3.22 -11.03
C THR A 63 5.30 -2.52 -12.38
N TYR A 64 6.47 -2.31 -12.97
CA TYR A 64 6.56 -1.72 -14.29
C TYR A 64 5.83 -2.55 -15.35
N GLU A 65 5.80 -3.85 -15.15
CA GLU A 65 5.13 -4.77 -16.09
C GLU A 65 3.64 -4.47 -16.21
N LEU A 66 3.02 -3.93 -15.16
CA LEU A 66 1.62 -3.55 -15.23
C LEU A 66 1.38 -2.48 -16.31
N GLY A 67 2.34 -1.59 -16.51
CA GLY A 67 2.23 -0.57 -17.55
C GLY A 67 2.07 -1.16 -18.94
N TYR A 68 2.70 -2.29 -19.22
CA TYR A 68 2.55 -2.97 -20.50
C TYR A 68 1.14 -3.48 -20.73
N LEU A 69 0.42 -3.80 -19.66
CA LEU A 69 -0.96 -4.29 -19.75
C LEU A 69 -1.96 -3.15 -19.90
N ILE A 70 -1.69 -2.02 -19.24
CA ILE A 70 -2.60 -0.87 -19.25
C ILE A 70 -2.59 -0.20 -20.63
N GLU A 71 -1.44 -0.12 -21.27
CA GLU A 71 -1.31 0.51 -22.57
C GLU A 71 -1.40 -0.58 -23.66
N PRO A 72 -2.46 -0.59 -24.48
CA PRO A 72 -2.65 -1.64 -25.48
C PRO A 72 -1.50 -1.81 -26.45
N ARG A 73 -0.81 -0.73 -26.78
CA ARG A 73 0.33 -0.77 -27.69
C ARG A 73 1.50 -1.55 -27.16
N LEU A 74 1.60 -1.63 -25.82
CA LEU A 74 2.72 -2.27 -25.15
C LEU A 74 2.42 -3.72 -24.79
N GLN A 75 1.17 -4.14 -24.83
CA GLN A 75 0.80 -5.50 -24.46
C GLN A 75 1.63 -6.59 -25.16
N PRO A 76 1.88 -6.49 -26.47
CA PRO A 76 2.69 -7.51 -27.14
C PRO A 76 4.14 -7.55 -26.66
N LEU A 77 4.59 -6.49 -25.99
CA LEU A 77 5.96 -6.37 -25.51
C LEU A 77 6.12 -6.84 -24.07
N LEU A 78 5.04 -7.30 -23.44
CA LEU A 78 5.10 -7.74 -22.05
C LEU A 78 6.12 -8.84 -21.86
N PRO A 79 7.11 -8.66 -20.97
CA PRO A 79 8.07 -9.71 -20.68
C PRO A 79 7.38 -10.92 -20.05
N PRO A 80 7.96 -12.12 -20.18
CA PRO A 80 7.41 -13.29 -19.50
C PRO A 80 7.33 -13.03 -18.00
N THR A 81 6.15 -13.25 -17.42
CA THR A 81 5.98 -13.13 -15.99
C THR A 81 6.27 -14.47 -15.34
N ASN A 82 7.10 -14.47 -14.33
CA ASN A 82 7.50 -15.70 -13.64
C ASN A 82 6.71 -15.91 -12.34
N GLY A 83 5.47 -15.44 -12.31
CA GLY A 83 4.63 -15.56 -11.14
C GLY A 83 4.81 -14.47 -10.12
N SER A 84 5.65 -13.49 -10.38
CA SER A 84 5.81 -12.32 -9.51
C SER A 84 4.56 -11.46 -9.53
N PRO A 85 4.24 -10.79 -8.41
CA PRO A 85 3.07 -9.91 -8.38
C PRO A 85 3.18 -8.77 -9.40
N LEU A 86 2.13 -8.55 -10.16
CA LEU A 86 2.00 -7.40 -11.06
C LEU A 86 1.40 -6.21 -10.31
N LEU A 87 0.49 -6.51 -9.42
CA LEU A 87 -0.23 -5.52 -8.65
C LEU A 87 -0.58 -6.13 -7.30
N THR A 88 -0.32 -5.39 -6.24
CA THR A 88 -0.75 -5.77 -4.89
C THR A 88 -1.55 -4.63 -4.31
N GLY A 89 -2.71 -4.95 -3.74
CA GLY A 89 -3.54 -3.96 -3.07
C GLY A 89 -3.77 -4.37 -1.62
N TRP A 90 -3.80 -3.38 -0.74
CA TRP A 90 -4.14 -3.57 0.67
C TRP A 90 -5.35 -2.72 0.99
N ILE A 91 -6.37 -3.35 1.55
CA ILE A 91 -7.62 -2.70 1.90
C ILE A 91 -7.66 -2.50 3.41
N PHE A 92 -7.71 -1.25 3.84
CA PHE A 92 -7.71 -0.87 5.24
C PHE A 92 -9.05 -0.27 5.65
N GLU A 93 -9.44 -0.52 6.90
CA GLU A 93 -10.67 0.03 7.44
C GLU A 93 -10.51 1.49 7.85
N ARG A 94 -9.30 1.92 8.16
CA ARG A 94 -9.08 3.22 8.77
C ARG A 94 -7.92 3.97 8.10
N GLY A 95 -8.15 5.25 7.85
CA GLY A 95 -7.11 6.16 7.38
C GLY A 95 -7.18 7.46 8.15
N GLU A 96 -6.04 8.01 8.52
CA GLU A 96 -5.98 9.28 9.22
C GLU A 96 -4.76 10.08 8.81
N TRP A 97 -4.91 11.39 8.87
CA TRP A 97 -3.83 12.32 8.56
C TRP A 97 -3.10 12.68 9.85
N LEU A 98 -1.80 12.45 9.87
CA LEU A 98 -0.97 12.77 11.03
C LEU A 98 0.01 13.88 10.69
N SER A 99 0.23 14.78 11.65
CA SER A 99 1.34 15.71 11.58
C SER A 99 2.66 14.94 11.71
N ASP A 100 3.77 15.60 11.38
CA ASP A 100 5.08 14.96 11.53
C ASP A 100 5.33 14.50 12.95
N ASP A 101 4.99 15.34 13.93
CA ASP A 101 5.16 15.00 15.35
C ASP A 101 4.29 13.82 15.77
N ALA A 102 3.04 13.80 15.31
CA ALA A 102 2.12 12.72 15.63
C ALA A 102 2.57 11.40 14.98
N CYS A 103 3.11 11.48 13.76
CA CYS A 103 3.64 10.31 13.07
C CYS A 103 4.85 9.75 13.81
N ASP A 104 5.77 10.61 14.23
CA ASP A 104 6.94 10.18 14.98
C ASP A 104 6.54 9.53 16.30
N ALA A 105 5.56 10.10 16.99
CA ALA A 105 5.06 9.54 18.24
C ALA A 105 4.42 8.16 18.01
N TRP A 106 3.65 8.03 16.96
CA TRP A 106 3.01 6.76 16.62
C TRP A 106 4.04 5.68 16.31
N LEU A 107 5.05 6.01 15.52
CA LEU A 107 6.13 5.08 15.15
C LEU A 107 6.96 4.70 16.38
N THR A 108 7.26 5.65 17.24
CA THR A 108 8.01 5.39 18.46
C THR A 108 7.25 4.43 19.38
N ALA A 109 5.95 4.63 19.53
CA ALA A 109 5.12 3.75 20.34
C ALA A 109 5.12 2.32 19.81
N ARG A 110 5.06 2.16 18.49
CA ARG A 110 5.10 0.82 17.88
C ARG A 110 6.47 0.18 18.02
N ALA A 111 7.53 0.93 17.86
CA ALA A 111 8.89 0.41 18.01
C ALA A 111 9.13 -0.10 19.43
N THR A 112 8.57 0.57 20.41
CA THR A 112 8.67 0.16 21.81
C THR A 112 7.87 -1.11 22.07
N THR A 113 6.72 -1.25 21.43
CA THR A 113 5.84 -2.40 21.62
C THR A 113 6.37 -3.64 20.90
N VAL A 114 6.99 -3.45 19.75
CA VAL A 114 7.47 -4.55 18.91
C VAL A 114 9.00 -4.55 18.95
N ALA A 115 9.57 -4.93 20.07
CA ALA A 115 11.02 -5.00 20.23
C ALA A 115 11.61 -5.96 19.19
N GLY A 116 12.49 -5.47 18.34
CA GLY A 116 13.08 -6.25 17.28
C GLY A 116 12.13 -6.51 16.13
N GLY A 117 11.08 -5.71 16.02
CA GLY A 117 10.06 -5.91 15.02
C GLY A 117 10.57 -5.81 13.60
N THR A 118 9.92 -6.54 12.74
CA THR A 118 10.21 -6.58 11.33
C THR A 118 9.44 -5.48 10.63
N SER A 119 9.96 -4.29 10.65
CA SER A 119 9.31 -3.16 10.00
C SER A 119 9.73 -3.01 8.54
N GLN A 120 10.48 -3.95 8.01
CA GLN A 120 11.03 -3.83 6.65
C GLN A 120 9.97 -3.78 5.57
N LEU A 121 8.87 -4.49 5.77
CA LEU A 121 7.79 -4.46 4.79
C LEU A 121 7.11 -3.10 4.73
N GLU A 122 6.96 -2.49 5.88
CA GLU A 122 6.36 -1.16 5.96
C GLU A 122 7.21 -0.12 5.26
N ALA A 123 8.53 -0.30 5.33
CA ALA A 123 9.45 0.62 4.65
C ALA A 123 9.26 0.61 3.13
N HIS A 124 8.91 -0.53 2.55
CA HIS A 124 8.66 -0.61 1.12
C HIS A 124 7.40 0.12 0.69
N ILE A 125 6.42 0.20 1.55
CA ILE A 125 5.20 0.93 1.26
C ILE A 125 5.46 2.43 1.29
N LEU A 126 6.42 2.86 2.08
CA LEU A 126 6.75 4.28 2.23
C LEU A 126 7.44 4.90 1.03
N GLU A 127 8.03 4.10 0.19
CA GLU A 127 8.90 4.58 -0.88
C GLU A 127 8.18 4.86 -2.20
N ASN A 128 6.99 5.29 -2.17
CA ASN A 128 6.31 5.66 -3.41
C ASN A 128 6.23 7.15 -3.63
#